data_6de9fd64ed58f1c790613b07f9916e0f
#
_entry.id   6de9fd64ed58f1c790613b07f9916e0f
#
_cell.length_a   1.000
_cell.length_b   1.000
_cell.length_c   1.000
_cell.angle_alpha   90.00
_cell.angle_beta   90.00
_cell.angle_gamma   90.00
#
_symmetry.space_group_name_H-M   'P 1'
#
loop_
_entity.id
_entity.type
_entity.pdbx_description
1 polymer ?
#
loop_
_entity_poly.entity_id
_entity_poly.type
_entity_poly.pdbx_seq_one_letter_code
_entity_poly.pdbx_strand_id
1 'polypeptide(L)'
;MISYGKQSINKDDVKEVSKALRKNLITQGNTVEKFEIHLSKKLKAKFCTVVSNGSSALNIVAKTLEWSKNDFVLTTPISFIATSNCILNQGATPFFVDIDKDTYTLDPYKVESILKRNSFLRKRVKALISVDYAGHPSDWQFLKYLSNKYKFTLINDNCHALGSKYNDDTGYAVKYADIITLSFHPVKQITTGEGGAILTNSKMFDRRFKSLRSHGVFKNQDLIKKKGIWYQEFKELSSNFRMNDFQAALGISQLKRLNKLIKKRKK
;
A
#
# COMPACT_ATOMS: atom_id res chain seq x y z
N MET A 1 -20.23 22.23 -12.93
CA MET A 1 -19.29 22.08 -11.79
C MET A 1 -18.34 20.91 -12.08
N ILE A 2 -17.04 21.11 -12.08
CA ILE A 2 -16.05 20.04 -12.25
C ILE A 2 -15.85 19.38 -10.88
N SER A 3 -16.18 18.09 -10.78
CA SER A 3 -15.97 17.35 -9.52
C SER A 3 -14.48 17.03 -9.34
N TYR A 4 -13.98 17.06 -8.10
CA TYR A 4 -12.60 16.71 -7.74
C TYR A 4 -12.17 15.34 -8.28
N GLY A 5 -13.06 14.39 -8.35
CA GLY A 5 -12.83 13.08 -8.95
C GLY A 5 -14.13 12.32 -9.14
N LYS A 6 -14.22 11.60 -10.25
CA LYS A 6 -15.37 10.75 -10.56
C LYS A 6 -14.86 9.41 -11.10
N GLN A 7 -15.39 8.33 -10.55
CA GLN A 7 -15.13 6.98 -11.04
C GLN A 7 -15.67 6.80 -12.46
N SER A 8 -15.08 5.88 -13.23
CA SER A 8 -15.53 5.52 -14.56
C SER A 8 -15.94 4.04 -14.55
N ILE A 9 -17.23 3.78 -14.38
CA ILE A 9 -17.81 2.44 -14.42
C ILE A 9 -18.38 2.17 -15.81
N ASN A 10 -18.14 0.97 -16.35
CA ASN A 10 -18.70 0.52 -17.63
C ASN A 10 -19.51 -0.77 -17.46
N LYS A 11 -20.09 -1.26 -18.57
CA LYS A 11 -20.93 -2.48 -18.57
C LYS A 11 -20.14 -3.73 -18.12
N ASP A 12 -18.85 -3.82 -18.46
CA ASP A 12 -18.01 -4.95 -18.03
C ASP A 12 -17.79 -4.96 -16.52
N ASP A 13 -17.58 -3.78 -15.93
CA ASP A 13 -17.43 -3.65 -14.48
C ASP A 13 -18.68 -4.16 -13.76
N VAL A 14 -19.87 -3.73 -14.20
CA VAL A 14 -21.17 -4.19 -13.65
C VAL A 14 -21.34 -5.70 -13.84
N LYS A 15 -21.01 -6.23 -15.03
CA LYS A 15 -21.09 -7.66 -15.33
C LYS A 15 -20.20 -8.50 -14.40
N GLU A 16 -18.94 -8.09 -14.18
CA GLU A 16 -18.01 -8.85 -13.33
C GLU A 16 -18.41 -8.80 -11.84
N VAL A 17 -18.91 -7.66 -11.36
CA VAL A 17 -19.48 -7.55 -10.00
C VAL A 17 -20.71 -8.43 -9.84
N SER A 18 -21.64 -8.39 -10.80
CA SER A 18 -22.85 -9.22 -10.79
C SER A 18 -22.53 -10.71 -10.80
N LYS A 19 -21.52 -11.14 -11.56
CA LYS A 19 -21.02 -12.52 -11.53
C LYS A 19 -20.44 -12.90 -10.16
N ALA A 20 -19.69 -11.99 -9.53
CA ALA A 20 -19.08 -12.24 -8.23
C ALA A 20 -20.14 -12.41 -7.13
N LEU A 21 -21.21 -11.60 -7.17
CA LEU A 21 -22.32 -11.67 -6.21
C LEU A 21 -23.14 -12.98 -6.31
N ARG A 22 -23.09 -13.69 -7.45
CA ARG A 22 -23.77 -14.98 -7.66
C ARG A 22 -22.93 -16.19 -7.27
N LYS A 23 -21.70 -15.99 -6.77
CA LYS A 23 -20.83 -17.07 -6.32
C LYS A 23 -21.22 -17.54 -4.90
N ASN A 24 -20.81 -18.76 -4.56
CA ASN A 24 -21.01 -19.32 -3.22
C ASN A 24 -20.31 -18.51 -2.13
N LEU A 25 -19.17 -17.84 -2.46
CA LEU A 25 -18.41 -17.00 -1.55
C LEU A 25 -18.30 -15.57 -2.12
N ILE A 26 -18.81 -14.60 -1.38
CA ILE A 26 -18.73 -13.17 -1.69
C ILE A 26 -17.67 -12.45 -0.83
N THR A 27 -17.08 -13.18 0.11
CA THR A 27 -15.94 -12.75 0.93
C THR A 27 -15.01 -13.94 1.16
N GLN A 28 -13.69 -13.69 1.25
CA GLN A 28 -12.65 -14.72 1.43
C GLN A 28 -12.66 -15.82 0.35
N GLY A 29 -13.18 -15.52 -0.82
CA GLY A 29 -13.17 -16.39 -1.99
C GLY A 29 -11.92 -16.17 -2.86
N ASN A 30 -11.87 -16.92 -3.96
CA ASN A 30 -10.72 -16.92 -4.88
C ASN A 30 -10.59 -15.66 -5.75
N THR A 31 -11.61 -14.77 -5.76
CA THR A 31 -11.55 -13.53 -6.56
C THR A 31 -10.58 -12.53 -5.94
N VAL A 32 -10.48 -12.50 -4.62
CA VAL A 32 -9.50 -11.70 -3.87
C VAL A 32 -8.07 -12.11 -4.26
N GLU A 33 -7.77 -13.40 -4.23
CA GLU A 33 -6.44 -13.92 -4.61
C GLU A 33 -6.10 -13.62 -6.08
N LYS A 34 -7.06 -13.76 -6.99
CA LYS A 34 -6.88 -13.39 -8.40
C LYS A 34 -6.54 -11.91 -8.56
N PHE A 35 -7.15 -11.02 -7.81
CA PHE A 35 -6.83 -9.60 -7.85
C PHE A 35 -5.41 -9.32 -7.32
N GLU A 36 -5.00 -9.98 -6.23
CA GLU A 36 -3.62 -9.92 -5.72
C GLU A 36 -2.60 -10.33 -6.79
N ILE A 37 -2.85 -11.44 -7.50
CA ILE A 37 -2.00 -11.92 -8.60
C ILE A 37 -1.92 -10.90 -9.75
N HIS A 38 -3.05 -10.29 -10.14
CA HIS A 38 -3.07 -9.30 -11.22
C HIS A 38 -2.31 -8.03 -10.85
N LEU A 39 -2.44 -7.55 -9.61
CA LEU A 39 -1.70 -6.40 -9.10
C LEU A 39 -0.19 -6.70 -9.01
N SER A 40 0.19 -7.87 -8.48
CA SER A 40 1.57 -8.32 -8.41
C SER A 40 2.23 -8.33 -9.79
N LYS A 41 1.57 -8.92 -10.78
CA LYS A 41 2.06 -8.96 -12.17
C LYS A 41 2.18 -7.55 -12.77
N LYS A 42 1.18 -6.69 -12.52
CA LYS A 42 1.16 -5.32 -13.07
C LYS A 42 2.30 -4.47 -12.54
N LEU A 43 2.65 -4.61 -11.26
CA LEU A 43 3.68 -3.82 -10.57
C LEU A 43 5.01 -4.58 -10.42
N LYS A 44 5.13 -5.79 -11.00
CA LYS A 44 6.33 -6.65 -10.92
C LYS A 44 6.73 -7.01 -9.48
N ALA A 45 5.76 -7.10 -8.56
CA ALA A 45 5.97 -7.49 -7.18
C ALA A 45 5.91 -9.01 -7.00
N LYS A 46 6.63 -9.56 -6.03
CA LYS A 46 6.52 -10.99 -5.68
C LYS A 46 5.24 -11.29 -4.92
N PHE A 47 4.79 -10.38 -4.05
CA PHE A 47 3.65 -10.56 -3.18
C PHE A 47 2.75 -9.34 -3.17
N CYS A 48 1.44 -9.59 -3.04
CA CYS A 48 0.41 -8.58 -2.88
C CYS A 48 -0.61 -9.07 -1.85
N THR A 49 -1.04 -8.18 -0.97
CA THR A 49 -2.13 -8.40 -0.01
C THR A 49 -3.15 -7.29 -0.19
N VAL A 50 -4.35 -7.58 -0.73
CA VAL A 50 -5.42 -6.59 -0.84
C VAL A 50 -6.15 -6.45 0.49
N VAL A 51 -6.61 -5.22 0.78
CA VAL A 51 -7.23 -4.82 2.04
C VAL A 51 -8.42 -3.91 1.80
N SER A 52 -9.17 -3.59 2.86
CA SER A 52 -10.42 -2.84 2.80
C SER A 52 -10.28 -1.40 2.27
N ASN A 53 -9.15 -0.74 2.48
CA ASN A 53 -8.84 0.61 1.95
C ASN A 53 -7.35 0.94 2.11
N GLY A 54 -6.92 2.09 1.55
CA GLY A 54 -5.52 2.54 1.64
C GLY A 54 -5.06 2.85 3.07
N SER A 55 -5.93 3.38 3.92
CA SER A 55 -5.61 3.64 5.34
C SER A 55 -5.36 2.35 6.10
N SER A 56 -6.14 1.31 5.84
CA SER A 56 -5.90 -0.05 6.38
C SER A 56 -4.55 -0.61 5.91
N ALA A 57 -4.17 -0.37 4.64
CA ALA A 57 -2.87 -0.76 4.12
C ALA A 57 -1.73 -0.13 4.94
N LEU A 58 -1.77 1.20 5.13
CA LEU A 58 -0.79 1.94 5.92
C LEU A 58 -0.74 1.47 7.38
N ASN A 59 -1.90 1.26 8.03
CA ASN A 59 -1.95 0.78 9.42
C ASN A 59 -1.37 -0.64 9.58
N ILE A 60 -1.64 -1.54 8.64
CA ILE A 60 -1.06 -2.89 8.64
C ILE A 60 0.46 -2.82 8.46
N VAL A 61 0.96 -1.94 7.57
CA VAL A 61 2.39 -1.72 7.38
C VAL A 61 3.03 -1.22 8.66
N ALA A 62 2.48 -0.17 9.27
CA ALA A 62 2.97 0.41 10.51
C ALA A 62 3.03 -0.63 11.63
N LYS A 63 1.99 -1.43 11.79
CA LYS A 63 1.94 -2.51 12.78
C LYS A 63 2.94 -3.64 12.47
N THR A 64 3.12 -3.98 11.20
CA THR A 64 4.13 -4.98 10.78
C THR A 64 5.54 -4.55 11.13
N LEU A 65 5.83 -3.26 11.07
CA LEU A 65 7.15 -2.71 11.39
C LEU A 65 7.35 -2.42 12.88
N GLU A 66 6.33 -2.67 13.71
CA GLU A 66 6.39 -2.60 15.20
C GLU A 66 6.89 -1.26 15.72
N TRP A 67 6.46 -0.17 15.07
CA TRP A 67 6.83 1.16 15.53
C TRP A 67 6.31 1.43 16.94
N SER A 68 7.07 2.18 17.72
CA SER A 68 6.82 2.43 19.12
C SER A 68 7.11 3.90 19.51
N LYS A 69 6.78 4.28 20.75
CA LYS A 69 6.88 5.65 21.28
C LYS A 69 8.25 6.33 21.08
N ASN A 70 9.31 5.57 20.99
CA ASN A 70 10.68 6.12 20.85
C ASN A 70 11.16 6.18 19.38
N ASP A 71 10.32 5.76 18.46
CA ASP A 71 10.67 5.67 17.04
C ASP A 71 10.18 6.90 16.29
N PHE A 72 10.96 7.29 15.28
CA PHE A 72 10.58 8.30 14.31
C PHE A 72 10.35 7.66 12.94
N VAL A 73 9.35 8.15 12.25
CA VAL A 73 9.10 7.81 10.84
C VAL A 73 9.12 9.11 10.04
N LEU A 74 10.04 9.20 9.09
CA LEU A 74 10.13 10.36 8.21
C LEU A 74 9.00 10.32 7.19
N THR A 75 8.38 11.46 6.92
CA THR A 75 7.35 11.58 5.87
C THR A 75 7.25 13.01 5.36
N THR A 76 6.38 13.26 4.38
CA THR A 76 6.15 14.57 3.77
C THR A 76 4.92 15.26 4.38
N PRO A 77 4.91 16.61 4.49
CA PRO A 77 3.72 17.35 4.89
C PRO A 77 2.64 17.40 3.80
N ILE A 78 2.99 17.18 2.53
CA ILE A 78 2.05 17.13 1.41
C ILE A 78 1.65 15.69 1.13
N SER A 79 0.58 15.26 1.80
CA SER A 79 0.01 13.92 1.69
C SER A 79 -1.44 13.90 2.17
N PHE A 80 -2.13 12.78 1.98
CA PHE A 80 -3.36 12.52 2.71
C PHE A 80 -3.03 12.18 4.18
N ILE A 81 -3.86 12.63 5.10
CA ILE A 81 -3.63 12.51 6.55
C ILE A 81 -3.37 11.06 7.02
N ALA A 82 -3.84 10.05 6.29
CA ALA A 82 -3.63 8.64 6.65
C ALA A 82 -2.16 8.25 6.71
N THR A 83 -1.28 8.91 5.92
CA THR A 83 0.16 8.67 5.88
C THR A 83 0.83 9.01 7.22
N SER A 84 0.40 10.08 7.89
CA SER A 84 0.90 10.43 9.23
C SER A 84 0.11 9.72 10.35
N ASN A 85 -1.21 9.53 10.18
CA ASN A 85 -2.03 8.88 11.20
C ASN A 85 -1.60 7.44 11.48
N CYS A 86 -1.16 6.68 10.47
CA CYS A 86 -0.69 5.31 10.70
C CYS A 86 0.54 5.26 11.61
N ILE A 87 1.37 6.30 11.62
CA ILE A 87 2.55 6.44 12.49
C ILE A 87 2.08 6.69 13.93
N LEU A 88 1.19 7.66 14.12
CA LEU A 88 0.62 8.01 15.42
C LEU A 88 -0.16 6.85 16.04
N ASN A 89 -0.89 6.08 15.24
CA ASN A 89 -1.65 4.91 15.69
C ASN A 89 -0.78 3.81 16.29
N GLN A 90 0.52 3.79 16.00
CA GLN A 90 1.50 2.88 16.62
C GLN A 90 2.27 3.55 17.78
N GLY A 91 1.93 4.79 18.13
CA GLY A 91 2.62 5.56 19.17
C GLY A 91 3.96 6.14 18.74
N ALA A 92 4.38 5.95 17.48
CA ALA A 92 5.60 6.56 16.94
C ALA A 92 5.39 8.04 16.56
N THR A 93 6.47 8.77 16.35
CA THR A 93 6.43 10.19 16.02
C THR A 93 6.66 10.40 14.52
N PRO A 94 5.71 11.00 13.79
CA PRO A 94 5.96 11.44 12.42
C PRO A 94 6.93 12.63 12.46
N PHE A 95 7.96 12.56 11.65
CA PHE A 95 8.90 13.65 11.42
C PHE A 95 8.75 14.13 9.98
N PHE A 96 8.22 15.33 9.81
CA PHE A 96 7.97 15.90 8.50
C PHE A 96 9.26 16.46 7.90
N VAL A 97 9.56 15.99 6.69
CA VAL A 97 10.61 16.54 5.84
C VAL A 97 9.95 17.26 4.69
N ASP A 98 10.39 18.47 4.42
CA ASP A 98 9.81 19.32 3.41
C ASP A 98 9.95 18.72 1.99
N ILE A 99 9.16 19.23 1.08
CA ILE A 99 9.10 18.81 -0.31
C ILE A 99 10.13 19.52 -1.18
N ASP A 100 10.40 18.94 -2.33
CA ASP A 100 10.94 19.63 -3.49
C ASP A 100 9.85 20.51 -4.11
N LYS A 101 10.15 21.79 -4.35
CA LYS A 101 9.18 22.81 -4.79
C LYS A 101 8.68 22.60 -6.23
N ASP A 102 9.44 21.87 -7.06
CA ASP A 102 9.11 21.67 -8.47
C ASP A 102 8.29 20.38 -8.68
N THR A 103 8.55 19.37 -7.86
CA THR A 103 7.88 18.05 -7.97
C THR A 103 6.79 17.81 -6.93
N TYR A 104 6.76 18.58 -5.84
CA TYR A 104 5.88 18.40 -4.68
C TYR A 104 6.04 17.05 -3.98
N THR A 105 7.06 16.27 -4.33
CA THR A 105 7.42 15.04 -3.63
C THR A 105 8.43 15.33 -2.53
N LEU A 106 8.63 14.39 -1.61
CA LEU A 106 9.60 14.52 -0.53
C LEU A 106 11.01 14.79 -1.09
N ASP A 107 11.68 15.83 -0.56
CA ASP A 107 13.03 16.22 -0.96
C ASP A 107 14.09 15.31 -0.30
N PRO A 108 14.78 14.43 -1.05
CA PRO A 108 15.74 13.50 -0.49
C PRO A 108 17.03 14.19 0.02
N TYR A 109 17.39 15.36 -0.51
CA TYR A 109 18.55 16.13 -0.01
C TYR A 109 18.27 16.70 1.37
N LYS A 110 17.03 17.16 1.64
CA LYS A 110 16.60 17.57 2.97
C LYS A 110 16.60 16.39 3.95
N VAL A 111 16.16 15.20 3.52
CA VAL A 111 16.28 13.97 4.32
C VAL A 111 17.74 13.73 4.72
N GLU A 112 18.65 13.74 3.76
CA GLU A 112 20.08 13.51 4.04
C GLU A 112 20.65 14.56 4.98
N SER A 113 20.36 15.84 4.74
CA SER A 113 20.83 16.96 5.57
C SER A 113 20.37 16.80 7.03
N ILE A 114 19.09 16.48 7.26
CA ILE A 114 18.54 16.27 8.59
C ILE A 114 19.21 15.09 9.29
N LEU A 115 19.34 13.94 8.61
CA LEU A 115 19.96 12.75 9.17
C LEU A 115 21.46 12.92 9.45
N LYS A 116 22.17 13.74 8.67
CA LYS A 116 23.58 14.10 8.96
C LYS A 116 23.72 14.97 10.21
N ARG A 117 22.86 15.97 10.37
CA ARG A 117 22.95 16.97 11.44
C ARG A 117 22.34 16.51 12.76
N ASN A 118 21.32 15.65 12.74
CA ASN A 118 20.58 15.22 13.91
C ASN A 118 20.88 13.75 14.26
N SER A 119 21.89 13.54 15.11
CA SER A 119 22.30 12.19 15.55
C SER A 119 21.25 11.51 16.42
N PHE A 120 20.46 12.26 17.19
CA PHE A 120 19.38 11.73 18.02
C PHE A 120 18.26 11.14 17.14
N LEU A 121 17.81 11.89 16.15
CA LEU A 121 16.81 11.44 15.17
C LEU A 121 17.34 10.25 14.38
N ARG A 122 18.55 10.35 13.81
CA ARG A 122 19.17 9.30 13.00
C ARG A 122 19.21 7.92 13.68
N LYS A 123 19.45 7.87 14.97
CA LYS A 123 19.50 6.62 15.75
C LYS A 123 18.10 6.01 15.97
N ARG A 124 17.03 6.77 15.79
CA ARG A 124 15.64 6.38 16.09
C ARG A 124 14.73 6.31 14.86
N VAL A 125 15.22 6.73 13.69
CA VAL A 125 14.45 6.59 12.44
C VAL A 125 14.33 5.11 12.09
N LYS A 126 13.09 4.61 12.00
CA LYS A 126 12.75 3.24 11.62
C LYS A 126 12.33 3.11 10.17
N ALA A 127 11.66 4.14 9.64
CA ALA A 127 11.16 4.12 8.28
C ALA A 127 11.10 5.52 7.67
N LEU A 128 10.98 5.55 6.36
CA LEU A 128 10.61 6.73 5.59
C LEU A 128 9.43 6.37 4.68
N ILE A 129 8.33 7.13 4.76
CA ILE A 129 7.19 7.02 3.86
C ILE A 129 7.25 8.19 2.89
N SER A 130 7.56 7.91 1.63
CA SER A 130 7.48 8.89 0.55
C SER A 130 6.21 8.67 -0.26
N VAL A 131 5.56 9.79 -0.61
CA VAL A 131 4.32 9.79 -1.37
C VAL A 131 4.61 10.18 -2.81
N ASP A 132 4.19 9.36 -3.77
CA ASP A 132 4.22 9.72 -5.18
C ASP A 132 3.04 10.66 -5.49
N TYR A 133 3.17 11.92 -5.04
CA TYR A 133 2.11 12.91 -5.04
C TYR A 133 1.59 13.20 -6.44
N ALA A 134 0.26 13.24 -6.58
CA ALA A 134 -0.43 13.43 -7.86
C ALA A 134 0.01 12.47 -8.99
N GLY A 135 0.69 11.36 -8.65
CA GLY A 135 1.21 10.39 -9.60
C GLY A 135 2.63 10.69 -10.09
N HIS A 136 3.29 11.72 -9.54
CA HIS A 136 4.68 12.00 -9.82
C HIS A 136 5.57 11.17 -8.89
N PRO A 137 6.47 10.31 -9.42
CA PRO A 137 7.37 9.52 -8.60
C PRO A 137 8.39 10.39 -7.86
N SER A 138 8.64 10.06 -6.59
CA SER A 138 9.75 10.64 -5.83
C SER A 138 11.10 10.23 -6.42
N ASP A 139 12.21 10.84 -6.01
CA ASP A 139 13.55 10.37 -6.39
C ASP A 139 13.89 9.06 -5.66
N TRP A 140 13.35 7.97 -6.17
CA TRP A 140 13.46 6.64 -5.58
C TRP A 140 14.88 6.11 -5.55
N GLN A 141 15.71 6.51 -6.50
CA GLN A 141 17.10 6.07 -6.55
C GLN A 141 17.90 6.65 -5.37
N PHE A 142 17.74 7.94 -5.13
CA PHE A 142 18.43 8.58 -4.02
C PHE A 142 17.82 8.20 -2.67
N LEU A 143 16.49 8.07 -2.56
CA LEU A 143 15.84 7.57 -1.35
C LEU A 143 16.31 6.14 -1.00
N LYS A 144 16.48 5.25 -1.98
CA LYS A 144 17.02 3.90 -1.75
C LYS A 144 18.48 3.93 -1.28
N TYR A 145 19.29 4.82 -1.84
CA TYR A 145 20.65 5.04 -1.34
C TYR A 145 20.63 5.46 0.14
N LEU A 146 19.77 6.41 0.53
CA LEU A 146 19.63 6.87 1.90
C LEU A 146 19.13 5.75 2.84
N SER A 147 18.15 4.97 2.42
CA SER A 147 17.64 3.82 3.16
C SER A 147 18.75 2.83 3.47
N ASN A 148 19.57 2.50 2.48
CA ASN A 148 20.69 1.59 2.65
C ASN A 148 21.78 2.15 3.58
N LYS A 149 22.07 3.46 3.46
CA LYS A 149 23.09 4.18 4.26
C LYS A 149 22.70 4.30 5.72
N TYR A 150 21.44 4.67 5.98
CA TYR A 150 20.94 4.95 7.35
C TYR A 150 20.13 3.82 7.96
N LYS A 151 19.93 2.70 7.22
CA LYS A 151 19.31 1.45 7.70
C LYS A 151 17.87 1.61 8.17
N PHE A 152 17.03 2.36 7.42
CA PHE A 152 15.61 2.46 7.66
C PHE A 152 14.79 1.76 6.56
N THR A 153 13.57 1.33 6.88
CA THR A 153 12.64 0.75 5.91
C THR A 153 12.09 1.85 4.99
N LEU A 154 12.14 1.62 3.68
CA LEU A 154 11.63 2.56 2.68
C LEU A 154 10.25 2.14 2.20
N ILE A 155 9.25 3.01 2.38
CA ILE A 155 7.85 2.76 2.05
C ILE A 155 7.41 3.75 0.98
N ASN A 156 6.78 3.24 -0.07
CA ASN A 156 6.12 4.03 -1.10
C ASN A 156 4.61 4.09 -0.85
N ASP A 157 4.10 5.24 -0.45
CA ASP A 157 2.67 5.51 -0.54
C ASP A 157 2.34 5.85 -2.00
N ASN A 158 2.03 4.82 -2.76
CA ASN A 158 1.73 4.87 -4.20
C ASN A 158 0.23 5.06 -4.48
N CYS A 159 -0.54 5.56 -3.50
CA CYS A 159 -2.00 5.71 -3.62
C CYS A 159 -2.44 6.68 -4.72
N HIS A 160 -1.55 7.52 -5.23
CA HIS A 160 -1.80 8.42 -6.37
C HIS A 160 -1.11 7.98 -7.66
N ALA A 161 -0.30 6.91 -7.65
CA ALA A 161 0.66 6.66 -8.72
C ALA A 161 0.55 5.26 -9.38
N LEU A 162 -0.58 4.54 -9.18
CA LEU A 162 -0.79 3.26 -9.87
C LEU A 162 -0.71 3.44 -11.39
N GLY A 163 0.33 2.86 -11.99
CA GLY A 163 0.62 2.95 -13.43
C GLY A 163 1.51 4.11 -13.84
N SER A 164 2.02 4.90 -12.90
CA SER A 164 3.12 5.84 -13.13
C SER A 164 4.42 5.11 -13.47
N LYS A 165 5.37 5.84 -14.03
CA LYS A 165 6.68 5.32 -14.43
C LYS A 165 7.79 6.18 -13.81
N TYR A 166 8.86 5.53 -13.41
CA TYR A 166 10.13 6.15 -13.04
C TYR A 166 11.23 5.55 -13.91
N ASN A 167 11.93 6.37 -14.69
CA ASN A 167 12.87 5.92 -15.71
C ASN A 167 12.25 4.86 -16.64
N ASP A 168 11.05 5.14 -17.17
CA ASP A 168 10.24 4.27 -18.03
C ASP A 168 9.83 2.90 -17.45
N ASP A 169 10.17 2.61 -16.20
CA ASP A 169 9.76 1.39 -15.52
C ASP A 169 8.48 1.59 -14.68
N THR A 170 7.44 0.81 -14.94
CA THR A 170 6.21 0.76 -14.14
C THR A 170 6.36 -0.07 -12.87
N GLY A 171 7.42 -0.87 -12.76
CA GLY A 171 7.75 -1.68 -11.59
C GLY A 171 8.70 -0.97 -10.59
N TYR A 172 8.99 0.32 -10.81
CA TYR A 172 9.95 1.07 -10.00
C TYR A 172 9.65 1.00 -8.50
N ALA A 173 8.36 1.03 -8.13
CA ALA A 173 7.97 1.07 -6.74
C ALA A 173 8.56 -0.12 -5.95
N VAL A 174 8.40 -1.35 -6.45
CA VAL A 174 8.94 -2.57 -5.80
C VAL A 174 10.43 -2.79 -6.04
N LYS A 175 11.02 -2.07 -7.00
CA LYS A 175 12.46 -2.10 -7.25
C LYS A 175 13.22 -1.31 -6.17
N TYR A 176 12.67 -0.20 -5.74
CA TYR A 176 13.33 0.72 -4.82
C TYR A 176 12.78 0.64 -3.39
N ALA A 177 11.46 0.62 -3.20
CA ALA A 177 10.86 0.54 -1.88
C ALA A 177 10.73 -0.91 -1.38
N ASP A 178 10.80 -1.08 -0.06
CA ASP A 178 10.64 -2.37 0.60
C ASP A 178 9.15 -2.77 0.68
N ILE A 179 8.29 -1.75 0.82
CA ILE A 179 6.83 -1.90 0.94
C ILE A 179 6.13 -0.79 0.14
N ILE A 180 5.06 -1.16 -0.56
CA ILE A 180 4.23 -0.24 -1.35
C ILE A 180 2.79 -0.32 -0.86
N THR A 181 2.12 0.82 -0.74
CA THR A 181 0.69 0.88 -0.45
C THR A 181 -0.11 1.49 -1.60
N LEU A 182 -1.30 0.97 -1.83
CA LEU A 182 -2.24 1.43 -2.86
C LEU A 182 -3.60 1.72 -2.25
N SER A 183 -4.36 2.61 -2.91
CA SER A 183 -5.76 2.88 -2.64
C SER A 183 -6.59 2.71 -3.91
N PHE A 184 -7.80 2.18 -3.74
CA PHE A 184 -8.79 2.01 -4.81
C PHE A 184 -10.07 2.79 -4.51
N HIS A 185 -9.96 3.90 -3.76
CA HIS A 185 -11.04 4.87 -3.57
C HIS A 185 -11.48 5.46 -4.94
N PRO A 186 -12.73 5.91 -5.13
CA PRO A 186 -13.25 6.40 -6.42
C PRO A 186 -12.42 7.49 -7.11
N VAL A 187 -11.71 8.31 -6.37
CA VAL A 187 -10.83 9.37 -6.93
C VAL A 187 -9.52 8.84 -7.52
N LYS A 188 -9.15 7.57 -7.26
CA LYS A 188 -7.87 6.99 -7.69
C LYS A 188 -7.91 6.53 -9.17
N GLN A 189 -6.81 5.98 -9.66
CA GLN A 189 -6.66 5.56 -11.06
C GLN A 189 -7.63 4.43 -11.46
N ILE A 190 -7.88 3.52 -10.53
CA ILE A 190 -8.95 2.51 -10.59
C ILE A 190 -9.73 2.54 -9.28
N THR A 191 -10.94 1.99 -9.28
CA THR A 191 -11.75 1.92 -8.06
C THR A 191 -12.31 0.53 -7.80
N THR A 192 -12.49 0.24 -6.51
CA THR A 192 -13.29 -0.91 -6.01
C THR A 192 -14.45 -0.45 -5.11
N GLY A 193 -14.82 0.85 -5.20
CA GLY A 193 -15.63 1.55 -4.21
C GLY A 193 -14.74 1.97 -3.05
N GLU A 194 -14.49 1.09 -2.12
CA GLU A 194 -13.39 1.16 -1.17
C GLU A 194 -12.44 -0.01 -1.43
N GLY A 195 -11.14 0.20 -1.19
CA GLY A 195 -10.12 -0.83 -1.33
C GLY A 195 -8.71 -0.27 -1.23
N GLY A 196 -7.78 -1.18 -0.98
CA GLY A 196 -6.35 -0.91 -0.95
C GLY A 196 -5.54 -2.17 -1.19
N ALA A 197 -4.23 -2.02 -1.28
CA ALA A 197 -3.31 -3.14 -1.35
C ALA A 197 -1.96 -2.79 -0.73
N ILE A 198 -1.25 -3.81 -0.30
CA ILE A 198 0.14 -3.75 0.15
C ILE A 198 0.94 -4.69 -0.75
N LEU A 199 2.05 -4.21 -1.32
CA LEU A 199 2.94 -5.03 -2.13
C LEU A 199 4.34 -5.04 -1.53
N THR A 200 5.04 -6.16 -1.70
CA THR A 200 6.42 -6.33 -1.23
C THR A 200 7.11 -7.48 -1.97
N ASN A 201 8.43 -7.50 -1.91
CA ASN A 201 9.23 -8.64 -2.35
C ASN A 201 9.64 -9.56 -1.18
N SER A 202 9.28 -9.22 0.06
CA SER A 202 9.58 -9.99 1.27
C SER A 202 8.44 -10.96 1.61
N LYS A 203 8.74 -12.27 1.62
CA LYS A 203 7.81 -13.31 2.05
C LYS A 203 7.41 -13.18 3.53
N MET A 204 8.33 -12.68 4.35
CA MET A 204 8.07 -12.43 5.78
C MET A 204 7.01 -11.36 5.96
N PHE A 205 7.15 -10.22 5.29
CA PHE A 205 6.16 -9.14 5.33
C PHE A 205 4.80 -9.58 4.79
N ASP A 206 4.75 -10.27 3.63
CA ASP A 206 3.48 -10.75 3.06
C ASP A 206 2.71 -11.66 4.03
N ARG A 207 3.39 -12.59 4.67
CA ARG A 207 2.77 -13.48 5.68
C ARG A 207 2.16 -12.68 6.83
N ARG A 208 2.87 -11.67 7.31
CA ARG A 208 2.41 -10.83 8.41
C ARG A 208 1.25 -9.92 7.98
N PHE A 209 1.31 -9.33 6.77
CA PHE A 209 0.19 -8.57 6.22
C PHE A 209 -1.09 -9.40 6.11
N LYS A 210 -1.00 -10.63 5.62
CA LYS A 210 -2.15 -11.56 5.52
C LYS A 210 -2.72 -11.94 6.88
N SER A 211 -1.89 -12.12 7.89
CA SER A 211 -2.32 -12.34 9.27
C SER A 211 -3.05 -11.11 9.82
N LEU A 212 -2.42 -9.94 9.78
CA LEU A 212 -2.98 -8.69 10.31
C LEU A 212 -4.24 -8.24 9.57
N ARG A 213 -4.35 -8.53 8.26
CA ARG A 213 -5.57 -8.29 7.49
C ARG A 213 -6.79 -9.01 8.07
N SER A 214 -6.60 -10.10 8.78
CA SER A 214 -7.66 -10.98 9.29
C SER A 214 -7.48 -11.24 10.79
N HIS A 215 -7.61 -10.20 11.61
CA HIS A 215 -7.60 -10.25 13.08
C HIS A 215 -6.30 -10.79 13.71
N GLY A 216 -5.17 -10.82 13.00
CA GLY A 216 -3.92 -11.41 13.51
C GLY A 216 -3.94 -12.95 13.53
N VAL A 217 -4.81 -13.56 12.72
CA VAL A 217 -4.89 -15.02 12.59
C VAL A 217 -3.63 -15.56 11.93
N PHE A 218 -2.99 -16.49 12.59
CA PHE A 218 -1.86 -17.25 12.06
C PHE A 218 -2.32 -18.66 11.67
N LYS A 219 -2.23 -18.98 10.39
CA LYS A 219 -2.56 -20.32 9.87
C LYS A 219 -1.34 -21.22 9.95
N ASN A 220 -1.31 -22.13 10.92
CA ASN A 220 -0.31 -23.18 11.00
C ASN A 220 -0.88 -24.45 10.35
N GLN A 221 -0.31 -24.87 9.21
CA GLN A 221 -0.81 -26.00 8.44
C GLN A 221 -0.73 -27.33 9.23
N ASP A 222 0.29 -27.51 10.04
CA ASP A 222 0.45 -28.73 10.83
C ASP A 222 -0.59 -28.83 11.96
N LEU A 223 -0.91 -27.69 12.58
CA LEU A 223 -1.96 -27.63 13.58
C LEU A 223 -3.36 -27.76 12.96
N ILE A 224 -3.57 -27.19 11.77
CA ILE A 224 -4.81 -27.35 11.01
C ILE A 224 -5.04 -28.84 10.66
N LYS A 225 -4.00 -29.56 10.24
CA LYS A 225 -4.07 -31.01 9.96
C LYS A 225 -4.40 -31.82 11.21
N LYS A 226 -3.86 -31.42 12.39
CA LYS A 226 -4.08 -32.14 13.65
C LYS A 226 -5.42 -31.81 14.31
N LYS A 227 -5.87 -30.55 14.26
CA LYS A 227 -7.01 -30.05 15.02
C LYS A 227 -8.25 -29.71 14.15
N GLY A 228 -8.13 -29.82 12.83
CA GLY A 228 -9.20 -29.54 11.88
C GLY A 228 -9.13 -28.15 11.25
N ILE A 229 -9.85 -27.94 10.14
CA ILE A 229 -9.85 -26.71 9.33
C ILE A 229 -10.38 -25.47 10.07
N TRP A 230 -11.13 -25.67 11.14
CA TRP A 230 -11.69 -24.63 12.00
C TRP A 230 -10.65 -24.03 12.96
N TYR A 231 -9.50 -24.67 13.16
CA TYR A 231 -8.49 -24.25 14.11
C TYR A 231 -7.81 -22.95 13.66
N GLN A 232 -7.78 -21.98 14.56
CA GLN A 232 -7.17 -20.67 14.36
C GLN A 232 -6.33 -20.29 15.59
N GLU A 233 -5.15 -19.73 15.34
CA GLU A 233 -4.31 -19.12 16.37
C GLU A 233 -4.31 -17.60 16.19
N PHE A 234 -4.60 -16.88 17.26
CA PHE A 234 -4.51 -15.42 17.30
C PHE A 234 -3.22 -15.05 18.02
N LYS A 235 -2.24 -14.54 17.29
CA LYS A 235 -0.91 -14.21 17.83
C LYS A 235 -0.74 -12.74 18.19
N GLU A 236 -1.53 -11.88 17.58
CA GLU A 236 -1.44 -10.43 17.80
C GLU A 236 -2.81 -9.79 17.60
N LEU A 237 -3.02 -8.65 18.30
CA LEU A 237 -4.24 -7.87 18.16
C LEU A 237 -4.31 -7.25 16.76
N SER A 238 -5.40 -7.44 16.06
CA SER A 238 -5.69 -6.78 14.79
C SER A 238 -7.20 -6.71 14.55
N SER A 239 -7.60 -6.23 13.38
CA SER A 239 -9.01 -6.02 13.02
C SER A 239 -9.36 -6.71 11.70
N ASN A 240 -10.61 -6.58 11.28
CA ASN A 240 -11.06 -7.02 9.97
C ASN A 240 -10.73 -5.95 8.92
N PHE A 241 -9.67 -6.18 8.16
CA PHE A 241 -9.26 -5.33 7.04
C PHE A 241 -9.42 -6.02 5.68
N ARG A 242 -10.29 -7.01 5.59
CA ARG A 242 -10.48 -7.81 4.37
C ARG A 242 -11.26 -7.04 3.30
N MET A 243 -10.85 -7.21 2.05
CA MET A 243 -11.62 -6.84 0.86
C MET A 243 -12.62 -7.95 0.52
N ASN A 244 -13.79 -7.60 0.00
CA ASN A 244 -14.79 -8.54 -0.48
C ASN A 244 -14.52 -8.99 -1.93
N ASP A 245 -15.03 -10.17 -2.31
CA ASP A 245 -14.83 -10.75 -3.64
C ASP A 245 -15.48 -9.90 -4.76
N PHE A 246 -16.60 -9.26 -4.52
CA PHE A 246 -17.23 -8.37 -5.52
C PHE A 246 -16.43 -7.07 -5.71
N GLN A 247 -15.79 -6.54 -4.67
CA GLN A 247 -14.85 -5.42 -4.77
C GLN A 247 -13.61 -5.84 -5.60
N ALA A 248 -13.05 -7.02 -5.31
CA ALA A 248 -11.93 -7.57 -6.07
C ALA A 248 -12.29 -7.80 -7.55
N ALA A 249 -13.51 -8.27 -7.85
CA ALA A 249 -13.99 -8.43 -9.22
C ALA A 249 -14.04 -7.09 -9.97
N LEU A 250 -14.54 -6.04 -9.32
CA LEU A 250 -14.51 -4.68 -9.86
C LEU A 250 -13.04 -4.25 -10.12
N GLY A 251 -12.16 -4.47 -9.15
CA GLY A 251 -10.73 -4.14 -9.26
C GLY A 251 -10.05 -4.82 -10.45
N ILE A 252 -10.31 -6.11 -10.68
CA ILE A 252 -9.79 -6.86 -11.84
C ILE A 252 -10.28 -6.25 -13.16
N SER A 253 -11.57 -5.93 -13.25
CA SER A 253 -12.17 -5.31 -14.44
C SER A 253 -11.55 -3.93 -14.71
N GLN A 254 -11.46 -3.09 -13.70
CA GLN A 254 -10.87 -1.75 -13.76
C GLN A 254 -9.38 -1.79 -14.15
N LEU A 255 -8.62 -2.75 -13.60
CA LEU A 255 -7.18 -2.90 -13.87
C LEU A 255 -6.89 -3.20 -15.35
N LYS A 256 -7.75 -3.96 -16.03
CA LYS A 256 -7.66 -4.21 -17.49
C LYS A 256 -7.70 -2.90 -18.30
N ARG A 257 -8.38 -1.88 -17.79
CA ARG A 257 -8.55 -0.58 -18.45
C ARG A 257 -7.62 0.51 -17.92
N LEU A 258 -6.72 0.21 -16.99
CA LEU A 258 -5.86 1.19 -16.29
C LEU A 258 -5.21 2.19 -17.25
N ASN A 259 -4.55 1.73 -18.31
CA ASN A 259 -3.86 2.59 -19.27
C ASN A 259 -4.82 3.58 -19.96
N LYS A 260 -6.05 3.12 -20.30
CA LYS A 260 -7.10 3.98 -20.88
C LYS A 260 -7.57 5.02 -19.86
N LEU A 261 -7.73 4.64 -18.60
CA LEU A 261 -8.14 5.54 -17.51
C LEU A 261 -7.08 6.60 -17.22
N ILE A 262 -5.80 6.23 -17.18
CA ILE A 262 -4.67 7.16 -17.03
C ILE A 262 -4.61 8.14 -18.19
N LYS A 263 -4.75 7.66 -19.44
CA LYS A 263 -4.74 8.55 -20.62
C LYS A 263 -5.85 9.61 -20.56
N LYS A 264 -7.02 9.25 -20.02
CA LYS A 264 -8.12 10.21 -19.84
C LYS A 264 -7.85 11.26 -18.76
N ARG A 265 -7.04 10.94 -17.72
CA ARG A 265 -6.68 11.88 -16.65
C ARG A 265 -5.56 12.84 -17.04
N LYS A 266 -4.74 12.49 -18.06
CA LYS A 266 -3.67 13.33 -18.60
C LYS A 266 -4.17 14.36 -19.65
N LYS A 267 -5.44 14.26 -20.10
CA LYS A 267 -6.11 15.23 -20.95
C LYS A 267 -6.83 16.32 -20.15
#